data_e201e4720882f0d67b59238880bf3c4e
#
_entry.id   e201e4720882f0d67b59238880bf3c4e
#
_cell.length_a   1.000
_cell.length_b   1.000
_cell.length_c   1.000
_cell.angle_alpha   90.00
_cell.angle_beta   90.00
_cell.angle_gamma   90.00
#
_symmetry.space_group_name_H-M   'P 1'
#
loop_
_entity.id
_entity.type
_entity.pdbx_description
1 polymer ?
#
loop_
_entity_poly.entity_id
_entity_poly.type
_entity_poly.pdbx_seq_one_letter_code
_entity_poly.pdbx_strand_id
1 'polypeptide(L)'
;MAIKILSPQLANQIAAGEVVERPASVVKELVENSLDAGANKIHIDIENGGASLIRIRDNGSGIPKEELSLALARHATSKIADLDDLEAILSLGFRGEALASISSVSRLTLTSRTAEQNEAWQVYAQGREMETIIKPASHPVGTTVEVANLFFNTPARRKFLRTDKTEFAHIDEVIRRIALAKFNIAFTLTHNGKIVRQYRPAANEEQQLKRVAAICGDDFVQHALRIDWKHDDLHLSGWVATPEFTRSQNDLSYCYINGRMVRDKVITHAIRQAYAEHLHTEQYPAFVLFIDLNPHDVDVNVHPTKHEVRFHQARLIHDFICQGVTNALNAIPQAELDLAPTINETREPSASYQTHYELKPNRAAAGQNIFASHYHQTREKQSENRPHFSNRSEYVPSYGYREQPTKTEQRLYGELVRPTEVSQVLTTSVVEQQLPQTSETGYLRALALIENKALLLQQNQQFYLMSLAKLQTLNYELTLQQGEIPQQPLLIPIIFRLDEKQFEQWQKQKAFFQQSGFEFIENEAQLRLTLNKVPAILRTQNLQKCVVSLLAEHVENMPDFLTALCQTLEMKPIEVLADAVSLLSETERLLNKAHQEKFNALLKPINWQPFLTDL
;
A
#
# COMPACT_ATOMS: atom_id res chain seq x y z
N MET A 1 9.80 -28.39 30.87
CA MET A 1 11.09 -28.37 30.14
C MET A 1 11.94 -27.22 30.67
N ALA A 2 13.25 -27.43 30.87
CA ALA A 2 14.12 -26.36 31.34
C ALA A 2 14.46 -25.39 30.19
N ILE A 3 14.48 -24.08 30.47
CA ILE A 3 14.92 -23.03 29.52
C ILE A 3 16.43 -23.24 29.28
N LYS A 4 16.86 -23.22 28.02
CA LYS A 4 18.27 -23.35 27.61
C LYS A 4 18.63 -22.26 26.62
N ILE A 5 19.86 -21.79 26.70
CA ILE A 5 20.43 -20.90 25.68
C ILE A 5 20.70 -21.75 24.43
N LEU A 6 20.22 -21.30 23.27
CA LEU A 6 20.41 -21.97 21.99
C LEU A 6 21.84 -21.72 21.46
N SER A 7 22.36 -22.67 20.69
CA SER A 7 23.62 -22.43 19.97
C SER A 7 23.44 -21.30 18.96
N PRO A 8 24.51 -20.54 18.63
CA PRO A 8 24.45 -19.46 17.65
C PRO A 8 23.88 -19.90 16.30
N GLN A 9 24.26 -21.09 15.82
CA GLN A 9 23.74 -21.65 14.58
C GLN A 9 22.23 -21.87 14.63
N LEU A 10 21.71 -22.47 15.71
CA LEU A 10 20.28 -22.75 15.85
C LEU A 10 19.48 -21.44 16.01
N ALA A 11 19.99 -20.50 16.77
CA ALA A 11 19.38 -19.18 16.91
C ALA A 11 19.34 -18.45 15.55
N ASN A 12 20.41 -18.53 14.75
CA ASN A 12 20.46 -17.96 13.40
C ASN A 12 19.50 -18.66 12.44
N GLN A 13 19.36 -19.98 12.52
CA GLN A 13 18.40 -20.72 11.69
C GLN A 13 16.94 -20.39 12.02
N ILE A 14 16.62 -20.11 13.28
CA ILE A 14 15.28 -19.63 13.69
C ILE A 14 15.04 -18.23 13.13
N ALA A 15 15.96 -17.27 13.35
CA ALA A 15 15.88 -15.92 12.82
C ALA A 15 15.82 -15.88 11.27
N ALA A 16 16.60 -16.79 10.61
CA ALA A 16 16.51 -16.96 9.17
C ALA A 16 15.12 -17.39 8.69
N GLY A 17 14.25 -17.89 9.58
CA GLY A 17 12.86 -18.21 9.25
C GLY A 17 12.02 -16.98 8.94
N GLU A 18 12.33 -15.88 9.55
CA GLU A 18 11.61 -14.61 9.41
C GLU A 18 12.17 -13.74 8.26
N VAL A 19 13.48 -13.86 8.00
CA VAL A 19 14.20 -13.01 7.02
C VAL A 19 14.33 -13.68 5.66
N VAL A 20 14.59 -15.00 5.62
CA VAL A 20 14.89 -15.77 4.42
C VAL A 20 13.79 -16.81 4.15
N GLU A 21 12.69 -16.40 3.56
CA GLU A 21 11.59 -17.30 3.19
C GLU A 21 11.88 -18.04 1.87
N ARG A 22 12.47 -17.35 0.91
CA ARG A 22 12.70 -17.81 -0.46
C ARG A 22 13.90 -17.12 -1.12
N PRO A 23 14.37 -17.61 -2.30
CA PRO A 23 15.47 -16.97 -3.05
C PRO A 23 15.27 -15.47 -3.31
N ALA A 24 14.06 -15.04 -3.63
CA ALA A 24 13.74 -13.64 -3.88
C ALA A 24 14.00 -12.75 -2.65
N SER A 25 13.78 -13.24 -1.42
CA SER A 25 14.09 -12.50 -0.19
C SER A 25 15.61 -12.29 -0.04
N VAL A 26 16.41 -13.31 -0.36
CA VAL A 26 17.87 -13.20 -0.37
C VAL A 26 18.34 -12.15 -1.37
N VAL A 27 17.84 -12.21 -2.61
CA VAL A 27 18.19 -11.26 -3.66
C VAL A 27 17.83 -9.83 -3.23
N LYS A 28 16.66 -9.64 -2.65
CA LYS A 28 16.20 -8.33 -2.15
C LYS A 28 17.19 -7.75 -1.14
N GLU A 29 17.49 -8.48 -0.06
CA GLU A 29 18.37 -7.99 1.00
C GLU A 29 19.80 -7.72 0.49
N LEU A 30 20.34 -8.57 -0.40
CA LEU A 30 21.67 -8.37 -0.94
C LEU A 30 21.77 -7.18 -1.90
N VAL A 31 20.74 -6.97 -2.75
CA VAL A 31 20.68 -5.81 -3.65
C VAL A 31 20.47 -4.52 -2.85
N GLU A 32 19.65 -4.53 -1.80
CA GLU A 32 19.49 -3.38 -0.89
C GLU A 32 20.83 -3.03 -0.21
N ASN A 33 21.63 -4.02 0.21
CA ASN A 33 22.97 -3.77 0.74
C ASN A 33 23.92 -3.15 -0.29
N SER A 34 23.87 -3.60 -1.53
CA SER A 34 24.67 -3.01 -2.62
C SER A 34 24.28 -1.56 -2.90
N LEU A 35 22.98 -1.23 -2.83
CA LEU A 35 22.47 0.14 -2.97
C LEU A 35 22.92 1.04 -1.80
N ASP A 36 22.82 0.53 -0.58
CA ASP A 36 23.28 1.24 0.63
C ASP A 36 24.80 1.48 0.62
N ALA A 37 25.58 0.59 -0.06
CA ALA A 37 27.02 0.78 -0.29
C ALA A 37 27.35 1.78 -1.41
N GLY A 38 26.34 2.47 -1.97
CA GLY A 38 26.53 3.49 -3.02
C GLY A 38 26.85 2.91 -4.40
N ALA A 39 26.53 1.64 -4.66
CA ALA A 39 26.75 1.03 -5.96
C ALA A 39 25.92 1.72 -7.05
N ASN A 40 26.53 1.95 -8.21
CA ASN A 40 25.82 2.42 -9.40
C ASN A 40 25.67 1.36 -10.49
N LYS A 41 26.28 0.17 -10.28
CA LYS A 41 26.19 -0.99 -11.17
C LYS A 41 26.10 -2.27 -10.36
N ILE A 42 25.02 -3.04 -10.58
CA ILE A 42 24.75 -4.29 -9.86
C ILE A 42 24.48 -5.39 -10.87
N HIS A 43 25.25 -6.50 -10.76
CA HIS A 43 25.06 -7.72 -11.51
C HIS A 43 24.47 -8.80 -10.61
N ILE A 44 23.43 -9.45 -11.08
CA ILE A 44 22.69 -10.49 -10.37
C ILE A 44 22.70 -11.74 -11.23
N ASP A 45 23.41 -12.78 -10.79
CA ASP A 45 23.51 -14.06 -11.47
C ASP A 45 22.76 -15.13 -10.67
N ILE A 46 21.79 -15.78 -11.30
CA ILE A 46 20.89 -16.75 -10.69
C ILE A 46 21.00 -18.09 -11.42
N GLU A 47 21.14 -19.19 -10.66
CA GLU A 47 21.06 -20.55 -11.19
C GLU A 47 19.95 -21.34 -10.49
N ASN A 48 19.20 -22.12 -11.29
CA ASN A 48 18.10 -22.97 -10.82
C ASN A 48 17.12 -22.23 -9.89
N GLY A 49 16.64 -21.04 -10.36
CA GLY A 49 15.72 -20.23 -9.57
C GLY A 49 16.29 -19.70 -8.26
N GLY A 50 17.61 -19.71 -8.07
CA GLY A 50 18.30 -19.29 -6.85
C GLY A 50 18.52 -20.39 -5.82
N ALA A 51 18.10 -21.62 -6.10
CA ALA A 51 18.34 -22.75 -5.19
C ALA A 51 19.81 -23.20 -5.20
N SER A 52 20.48 -23.16 -6.38
CA SER A 52 21.89 -23.57 -6.55
C SER A 52 22.85 -22.42 -6.32
N LEU A 53 22.58 -21.26 -6.94
CA LEU A 53 23.43 -20.07 -6.83
C LEU A 53 22.62 -18.79 -6.92
N ILE A 54 22.90 -17.88 -6.00
CA ILE A 54 22.59 -16.45 -6.07
C ILE A 54 23.92 -15.72 -5.92
N ARG A 55 24.35 -15.00 -6.95
CA ARG A 55 25.57 -14.18 -6.91
C ARG A 55 25.19 -12.74 -7.20
N ILE A 56 25.58 -11.84 -6.31
CA ILE A 56 25.36 -10.41 -6.49
C ILE A 56 26.71 -9.73 -6.42
N ARG A 57 27.03 -8.98 -7.49
CA ARG A 57 28.26 -8.19 -7.61
C ARG A 57 27.89 -6.74 -7.80
N ASP A 58 28.49 -5.90 -7.01
CA ASP A 58 28.37 -4.46 -7.08
C ASP A 58 29.75 -3.77 -7.20
N ASN A 59 29.70 -2.47 -7.49
CA ASN A 59 30.83 -1.57 -7.52
C ASN A 59 30.73 -0.47 -6.45
N GLY A 60 30.12 -0.79 -5.30
CA GLY A 60 30.01 0.11 -4.14
C GLY A 60 31.33 0.34 -3.43
N SER A 61 31.26 0.94 -2.23
CA SER A 61 32.43 1.27 -1.41
C SER A 61 33.32 0.08 -1.02
N GLY A 62 32.74 -1.12 -1.01
CA GLY A 62 33.38 -2.33 -0.49
C GLY A 62 33.32 -2.39 1.04
N ILE A 63 33.88 -3.47 1.60
CA ILE A 63 33.99 -3.73 3.05
C ILE A 63 35.47 -3.96 3.35
N PRO A 64 36.05 -3.23 4.32
CA PRO A 64 37.45 -3.40 4.70
C PRO A 64 37.69 -4.77 5.35
N LYS A 65 38.93 -5.29 5.23
CA LYS A 65 39.30 -6.61 5.75
C LYS A 65 38.91 -6.81 7.22
N GLU A 66 39.11 -5.80 8.03
CA GLU A 66 38.88 -5.81 9.48
C GLU A 66 37.41 -6.02 9.82
N GLU A 67 36.51 -5.56 8.95
CA GLU A 67 35.04 -5.61 9.14
C GLU A 67 34.40 -6.84 8.48
N LEU A 68 35.11 -7.61 7.66
CA LEU A 68 34.54 -8.77 6.95
C LEU A 68 33.95 -9.83 7.88
N SER A 69 34.58 -10.11 9.03
CA SER A 69 34.04 -11.02 10.04
C SER A 69 32.79 -10.45 10.70
N LEU A 70 32.77 -9.15 10.96
CA LEU A 70 31.62 -8.44 11.54
C LEU A 70 30.43 -8.42 10.59
N ALA A 71 30.67 -8.34 9.28
CA ALA A 71 29.61 -8.37 8.28
C ALA A 71 28.77 -9.68 8.33
N LEU A 72 29.35 -10.78 8.81
CA LEU A 72 28.66 -12.07 9.02
C LEU A 72 28.17 -12.27 10.47
N ALA A 73 28.46 -11.35 11.38
CA ALA A 73 28.00 -11.40 12.76
C ALA A 73 26.55 -10.88 12.87
N ARG A 74 25.82 -11.35 13.90
CA ARG A 74 24.50 -10.83 14.21
C ARG A 74 24.59 -9.48 14.88
N HIS A 75 23.58 -8.64 14.63
CA HIS A 75 23.44 -7.32 15.22
C HIS A 75 24.62 -6.39 14.93
N ALA A 76 25.43 -6.71 13.92
CA ALA A 76 26.48 -5.84 13.43
C ALA A 76 25.98 -5.06 12.21
N THR A 77 25.93 -3.75 12.33
CA THR A 77 25.49 -2.84 11.27
C THR A 77 26.28 -1.54 11.34
N SER A 78 26.59 -0.98 10.18
CA SER A 78 27.17 0.35 10.02
C SER A 78 26.12 1.45 9.76
N LYS A 79 24.82 1.07 9.78
CA LYS A 79 23.71 1.90 9.28
C LYS A 79 22.91 2.59 10.38
N ILE A 80 23.05 2.13 11.61
CA ILE A 80 22.40 2.68 12.81
C ILE A 80 23.43 2.67 13.92
N ALA A 81 23.70 3.80 14.54
CA ALA A 81 24.59 3.96 15.67
C ALA A 81 23.84 4.30 16.97
N ASP A 82 22.74 5.04 16.87
CA ASP A 82 21.97 5.53 18.01
C ASP A 82 20.45 5.40 17.82
N LEU A 83 19.67 5.92 18.77
CA LEU A 83 18.21 5.89 18.73
C LEU A 83 17.64 6.87 17.71
N ASP A 84 18.31 7.98 17.46
CA ASP A 84 17.85 8.99 16.50
C ASP A 84 17.93 8.43 15.07
N ASP A 85 18.96 7.63 14.74
CA ASP A 85 19.06 6.88 13.50
C ASP A 85 17.92 5.87 13.32
N LEU A 86 17.43 5.30 14.43
CA LEU A 86 16.34 4.33 14.42
C LEU A 86 14.97 5.00 14.18
N GLU A 87 14.81 6.25 14.61
CA GLU A 87 13.60 7.04 14.39
C GLU A 87 13.51 7.61 12.96
N ALA A 88 14.68 7.82 12.30
CA ALA A 88 14.77 8.38 10.95
C ALA A 88 15.56 7.46 9.99
N ILE A 89 15.08 6.26 9.73
CA ILE A 89 15.78 5.26 8.92
C ILE A 89 15.85 5.67 7.45
N LEU A 90 17.02 6.10 6.98
CA LEU A 90 17.29 6.44 5.59
C LEU A 90 17.77 5.25 4.76
N SER A 91 18.50 4.31 5.36
CA SER A 91 19.04 3.13 4.68
C SER A 91 17.95 2.09 4.39
N LEU A 92 18.12 1.31 3.31
CA LEU A 92 17.18 0.24 2.96
C LEU A 92 17.28 -0.95 3.92
N GLY A 93 18.48 -1.29 4.42
CA GLY A 93 18.72 -2.30 5.45
C GLY A 93 19.27 -1.67 6.72
N PHE A 94 18.87 -2.14 7.91
CA PHE A 94 19.32 -1.56 9.19
C PHE A 94 19.50 -2.56 10.34
N ARG A 95 18.92 -3.78 10.28
CA ARG A 95 18.86 -4.71 11.41
C ARG A 95 20.16 -5.47 11.69
N GLY A 96 21.14 -5.50 10.76
CA GLY A 96 22.39 -6.24 10.91
C GLY A 96 22.23 -7.75 11.01
N GLU A 97 21.18 -8.34 10.44
CA GLU A 97 20.87 -9.76 10.57
C GLU A 97 20.82 -10.52 9.23
N ALA A 98 20.72 -9.81 8.10
CA ALA A 98 20.49 -10.44 6.81
C ALA A 98 21.62 -11.40 6.41
N LEU A 99 22.87 -10.96 6.39
CA LEU A 99 24.03 -11.80 6.01
C LEU A 99 24.24 -12.97 6.96
N ALA A 100 24.11 -12.75 8.28
CA ALA A 100 24.18 -13.80 9.30
C ALA A 100 23.09 -14.86 9.11
N SER A 101 21.85 -14.43 8.84
CA SER A 101 20.71 -15.31 8.57
C SER A 101 20.90 -16.11 7.28
N ILE A 102 21.31 -15.48 6.19
CA ILE A 102 21.58 -16.14 4.90
C ILE A 102 22.70 -17.18 5.05
N SER A 103 23.81 -16.81 5.72
CA SER A 103 24.95 -17.73 5.93
C SER A 103 24.59 -18.95 6.76
N SER A 104 23.63 -18.84 7.69
CA SER A 104 23.18 -19.95 8.52
C SER A 104 22.40 -21.04 7.77
N VAL A 105 21.80 -20.70 6.62
CA VAL A 105 20.95 -21.60 5.81
C VAL A 105 21.52 -21.86 4.40
N SER A 106 22.70 -21.34 4.10
CA SER A 106 23.37 -21.48 2.80
C SER A 106 24.89 -21.59 2.96
N ARG A 107 25.59 -21.81 1.85
CA ARG A 107 27.04 -21.63 1.77
C ARG A 107 27.32 -20.25 1.22
N LEU A 108 27.51 -19.29 2.13
CA LEU A 108 27.76 -17.91 1.77
C LEU A 108 29.26 -17.64 1.70
N THR A 109 29.68 -16.98 0.63
CA THR A 109 31.03 -16.44 0.44
C THR A 109 30.90 -14.95 0.10
N LEU A 110 31.63 -14.10 0.82
CA LEU A 110 31.67 -12.66 0.58
C LEU A 110 33.09 -12.26 0.20
N THR A 111 33.26 -11.63 -0.95
CA THR A 111 34.54 -11.12 -1.45
C THR A 111 34.42 -9.62 -1.63
N SER A 112 35.35 -8.86 -1.04
CA SER A 112 35.26 -7.41 -1.10
C SER A 112 36.64 -6.74 -1.16
N ARG A 113 36.65 -5.54 -1.75
CA ARG A 113 37.79 -4.62 -1.76
C ARG A 113 37.30 -3.19 -1.69
N THR A 114 37.87 -2.39 -0.79
CA THR A 114 37.67 -0.93 -0.75
C THR A 114 38.64 -0.22 -1.70
N ALA A 115 38.38 1.05 -2.01
CA ALA A 115 39.26 1.85 -2.87
C ALA A 115 40.64 2.09 -2.23
N GLU A 116 40.72 2.09 -0.90
CA GLU A 116 41.94 2.33 -0.12
C GLU A 116 42.83 1.10 0.00
N GLN A 117 42.29 -0.10 -0.23
CA GLN A 117 43.01 -1.36 -0.12
C GLN A 117 43.54 -1.81 -1.48
N ASN A 118 44.82 -2.24 -1.51
CA ASN A 118 45.44 -2.79 -2.71
C ASN A 118 44.97 -4.23 -2.99
N GLU A 119 44.61 -4.98 -1.95
CA GLU A 119 44.23 -6.38 -2.01
C GLU A 119 42.76 -6.58 -1.68
N ALA A 120 42.13 -7.55 -2.35
CA ALA A 120 40.80 -8.01 -2.03
C ALA A 120 40.86 -9.15 -1.01
N TRP A 121 39.82 -9.25 -0.20
CA TRP A 121 39.67 -10.27 0.82
C TRP A 121 38.35 -11.00 0.68
N GLN A 122 38.38 -12.30 1.00
CA GLN A 122 37.19 -13.15 0.97
C GLN A 122 36.99 -13.75 2.35
N VAL A 123 35.72 -13.75 2.80
CA VAL A 123 35.29 -14.37 4.04
C VAL A 123 34.18 -15.38 3.79
N TYR A 124 34.18 -16.47 4.52
CA TYR A 124 33.08 -17.42 4.61
C TYR A 124 33.00 -18.00 6.03
N ALA A 125 31.79 -18.38 6.45
CA ALA A 125 31.56 -19.00 7.74
C ALA A 125 31.64 -20.54 7.60
N GLN A 126 32.32 -21.20 8.56
CA GLN A 126 32.50 -22.65 8.59
C GLN A 126 32.20 -23.21 9.99
N GLY A 127 31.70 -24.46 10.03
CA GLY A 127 31.46 -25.18 11.29
C GLY A 127 30.16 -24.81 12.00
N ARG A 128 29.95 -25.43 13.18
CA ARG A 128 28.75 -25.23 14.02
C ARG A 128 28.76 -23.90 14.77
N GLU A 129 29.93 -23.37 15.03
CA GLU A 129 30.12 -22.10 15.75
C GLU A 129 30.14 -20.90 14.79
N MET A 130 30.01 -21.15 13.48
CA MET A 130 30.05 -20.11 12.45
C MET A 130 31.37 -19.31 12.47
N GLU A 131 32.49 -19.99 12.73
CA GLU A 131 33.80 -19.37 12.67
C GLU A 131 34.07 -18.81 11.27
N THR A 132 34.54 -17.57 11.21
CA THR A 132 34.82 -16.88 9.98
C THR A 132 36.27 -17.12 9.55
N ILE A 133 36.46 -17.54 8.31
CA ILE A 133 37.78 -17.73 7.69
C ILE A 133 37.96 -16.62 6.65
N ILE A 134 39.04 -15.85 6.83
CA ILE A 134 39.41 -14.76 5.90
C ILE A 134 40.64 -15.22 5.11
N LYS A 135 40.58 -15.04 3.78
CA LYS A 135 41.70 -15.32 2.87
C LYS A 135 41.85 -14.23 1.81
N PRO A 136 43.06 -14.02 1.26
CA PRO A 136 43.25 -13.10 0.15
C PRO A 136 42.50 -13.57 -1.09
N ALA A 137 42.02 -12.64 -1.89
CA ALA A 137 41.28 -12.88 -3.12
C ALA A 137 41.63 -11.82 -4.18
N SER A 138 41.11 -11.99 -5.39
CA SER A 138 41.21 -10.99 -6.46
C SER A 138 39.83 -10.45 -6.76
N HIS A 139 39.63 -9.14 -6.58
CA HIS A 139 38.35 -8.47 -6.83
C HIS A 139 38.57 -7.00 -7.19
N PRO A 140 37.82 -6.38 -8.09
CA PRO A 140 37.81 -4.93 -8.27
C PRO A 140 37.24 -4.25 -7.02
N VAL A 141 37.27 -2.91 -6.97
CA VAL A 141 36.58 -2.16 -5.91
C VAL A 141 35.08 -2.49 -5.93
N GLY A 142 34.52 -2.80 -4.75
CA GLY A 142 33.13 -3.22 -4.56
C GLY A 142 33.03 -4.58 -3.86
N THR A 143 31.86 -5.20 -3.93
CA THR A 143 31.58 -6.45 -3.21
C THR A 143 30.93 -7.49 -4.14
N THR A 144 31.28 -8.75 -3.92
CA THR A 144 30.55 -9.91 -4.48
C THR A 144 30.11 -10.82 -3.33
N VAL A 145 28.80 -11.07 -3.24
CA VAL A 145 28.22 -12.06 -2.33
C VAL A 145 27.70 -13.24 -3.15
N GLU A 146 28.21 -14.43 -2.83
CA GLU A 146 27.78 -15.69 -3.42
C GLU A 146 27.07 -16.54 -2.37
N VAL A 147 25.82 -16.90 -2.66
CA VAL A 147 24.99 -17.75 -1.82
C VAL A 147 24.73 -19.04 -2.58
N ALA A 148 25.43 -20.09 -2.19
CA ALA A 148 25.32 -21.39 -2.83
C ALA A 148 24.49 -22.36 -1.98
N ASN A 149 23.73 -23.23 -2.67
CA ASN A 149 22.95 -24.31 -2.07
C ASN A 149 22.01 -23.82 -0.94
N LEU A 150 21.15 -22.86 -1.26
CA LEU A 150 20.18 -22.31 -0.31
C LEU A 150 19.36 -23.44 0.31
N PHE A 151 19.18 -23.40 1.64
CA PHE A 151 18.48 -24.39 2.46
C PHE A 151 19.11 -25.80 2.47
N PHE A 152 20.43 -25.92 2.22
CA PHE A 152 21.11 -27.22 2.22
C PHE A 152 20.99 -27.99 3.55
N ASN A 153 20.94 -27.25 4.66
CA ASN A 153 20.84 -27.78 6.02
C ASN A 153 19.43 -27.69 6.63
N THR A 154 18.44 -27.25 5.87
CA THR A 154 17.04 -27.15 6.26
C THR A 154 16.14 -27.82 5.22
N PRO A 155 16.12 -29.17 5.16
CA PRO A 155 15.46 -29.92 4.09
C PRO A 155 13.96 -29.69 4.02
N ALA A 156 13.29 -29.40 5.15
CA ALA A 156 11.88 -29.02 5.17
C ALA A 156 11.64 -27.74 4.36
N ARG A 157 12.43 -26.67 4.59
CA ARG A 157 12.33 -25.42 3.84
C ARG A 157 12.64 -25.60 2.36
N ARG A 158 13.64 -26.43 2.03
CA ARG A 158 13.98 -26.75 0.65
C ARG A 158 12.83 -27.40 -0.10
N LYS A 159 12.01 -28.23 0.55
CA LYS A 159 10.82 -28.86 -0.04
C LYS A 159 9.68 -27.87 -0.32
N PHE A 160 9.64 -26.72 0.35
CA PHE A 160 8.66 -25.66 0.11
C PHE A 160 9.00 -24.74 -1.07
N LEU A 161 10.22 -24.81 -1.59
CA LEU A 161 10.57 -24.09 -2.82
C LEU A 161 9.67 -24.58 -3.97
N ARG A 162 9.19 -23.65 -4.75
CA ARG A 162 8.42 -23.92 -5.96
C ARG A 162 9.35 -24.34 -7.10
N THR A 163 8.84 -24.44 -8.31
CA THR A 163 9.68 -24.71 -9.48
C THR A 163 10.67 -23.58 -9.71
N ASP A 164 11.83 -23.87 -10.32
CA ASP A 164 12.87 -22.88 -10.65
C ASP A 164 12.30 -21.69 -11.43
N LYS A 165 11.38 -21.96 -12.35
CA LYS A 165 10.68 -20.92 -13.11
C LYS A 165 9.86 -19.99 -12.21
N THR A 166 9.17 -20.53 -11.23
CA THR A 166 8.34 -19.75 -10.30
C THR A 166 9.21 -18.93 -9.34
N GLU A 167 10.26 -19.53 -8.78
CA GLU A 167 11.17 -18.81 -7.89
C GLU A 167 11.92 -17.71 -8.65
N PHE A 168 12.35 -17.98 -9.89
CA PHE A 168 12.96 -16.95 -10.74
C PHE A 168 11.98 -15.82 -11.07
N ALA A 169 10.70 -16.11 -11.31
CA ALA A 169 9.69 -15.07 -11.54
C ALA A 169 9.54 -14.12 -10.32
N HIS A 170 9.64 -14.65 -9.10
CA HIS A 170 9.66 -13.81 -7.89
C HIS A 170 10.93 -12.94 -7.82
N ILE A 171 12.09 -13.48 -8.24
CA ILE A 171 13.34 -12.70 -8.31
C ILE A 171 13.23 -11.59 -9.36
N ASP A 172 12.74 -11.91 -10.57
CA ASP A 172 12.54 -10.93 -11.65
C ASP A 172 11.63 -9.78 -11.20
N GLU A 173 10.55 -10.10 -10.47
CA GLU A 173 9.64 -9.10 -9.91
C GLU A 173 10.33 -8.20 -8.87
N VAL A 174 11.15 -8.74 -7.97
CA VAL A 174 11.93 -7.95 -7.01
C VAL A 174 12.88 -6.99 -7.74
N ILE A 175 13.60 -7.47 -8.76
CA ILE A 175 14.54 -6.64 -9.52
C ILE A 175 13.81 -5.56 -10.32
N ARG A 176 12.66 -5.85 -10.93
CA ARG A 176 11.81 -4.84 -11.60
C ARG A 176 11.41 -3.72 -10.65
N ARG A 177 10.95 -4.07 -9.44
CA ARG A 177 10.55 -3.12 -8.41
C ARG A 177 11.70 -2.23 -7.97
N ILE A 178 12.87 -2.80 -7.71
CA ILE A 178 14.05 -2.04 -7.31
C ILE A 178 14.53 -1.14 -8.47
N ALA A 179 14.49 -1.63 -9.70
CA ALA A 179 14.90 -0.87 -10.87
C ALA A 179 14.00 0.34 -11.17
N LEU A 180 12.70 0.28 -10.81
CA LEU A 180 11.80 1.43 -10.82
C LEU A 180 12.13 2.45 -9.72
N ALA A 181 12.54 2.00 -8.52
CA ALA A 181 12.89 2.90 -7.43
C ALA A 181 14.22 3.63 -7.64
N LYS A 182 15.14 3.06 -8.43
CA LYS A 182 16.54 3.51 -8.55
C LYS A 182 16.92 3.70 -10.02
N PHE A 183 16.42 4.78 -10.63
CA PHE A 183 16.65 5.09 -12.05
C PHE A 183 18.12 5.32 -12.41
N ASN A 184 18.92 5.84 -11.49
CA ASN A 184 20.33 6.14 -11.68
C ASN A 184 21.27 4.91 -11.63
N ILE A 185 20.74 3.71 -11.30
CA ILE A 185 21.51 2.49 -11.12
C ILE A 185 21.36 1.58 -12.36
N ALA A 186 22.48 0.95 -12.77
CA ALA A 186 22.49 -0.09 -13.78
C ALA A 186 22.27 -1.47 -13.15
N PHE A 187 21.30 -2.24 -13.66
CA PHE A 187 21.05 -3.60 -13.23
C PHE A 187 21.21 -4.56 -14.41
N THR A 188 21.87 -5.69 -14.17
CA THR A 188 21.94 -6.82 -15.11
C THR A 188 21.51 -8.08 -14.36
N LEU A 189 20.44 -8.72 -14.82
CA LEU A 189 19.94 -9.99 -14.27
C LEU A 189 20.19 -11.10 -15.28
N THR A 190 20.92 -12.13 -14.85
CA THR A 190 21.14 -13.36 -15.61
C THR A 190 20.46 -14.56 -14.96
N HIS A 191 20.02 -15.50 -15.76
CA HIS A 191 19.46 -16.75 -15.30
C HIS A 191 20.06 -17.91 -16.11
N ASN A 192 20.73 -18.84 -15.42
CA ASN A 192 21.41 -19.97 -16.03
C ASN A 192 22.35 -19.53 -17.19
N GLY A 193 23.14 -18.46 -16.93
CA GLY A 193 24.13 -17.92 -17.87
C GLY A 193 23.54 -17.02 -18.98
N LYS A 194 22.22 -16.85 -19.07
CA LYS A 194 21.58 -15.99 -20.08
C LYS A 194 21.11 -14.67 -19.45
N ILE A 195 21.38 -13.55 -20.12
CA ILE A 195 20.88 -12.24 -19.71
C ILE A 195 19.36 -12.21 -19.96
N VAL A 196 18.59 -11.98 -18.89
CA VAL A 196 17.13 -11.89 -18.93
C VAL A 196 16.68 -10.43 -18.88
N ARG A 197 17.35 -9.61 -18.06
CA ARG A 197 17.07 -8.17 -17.93
C ARG A 197 18.36 -7.37 -17.94
N GLN A 198 18.28 -6.20 -18.57
CA GLN A 198 19.34 -5.21 -18.53
C GLN A 198 18.73 -3.81 -18.47
N TYR A 199 18.91 -3.12 -17.34
CA TYR A 199 18.45 -1.76 -17.12
C TYR A 199 19.66 -0.83 -17.09
N ARG A 200 19.71 0.14 -18.01
CA ARG A 200 20.76 1.16 -18.06
C ARG A 200 20.39 2.33 -17.14
N PRO A 201 21.36 3.08 -16.57
CA PRO A 201 21.04 4.31 -15.83
C PRO A 201 20.20 5.26 -16.68
N ALA A 202 19.22 5.90 -16.04
CA ALA A 202 18.35 6.88 -16.67
C ALA A 202 18.59 8.25 -16.01
N ALA A 203 19.21 9.17 -16.74
CA ALA A 203 19.59 10.49 -16.26
C ALA A 203 18.51 11.56 -16.54
N ASN A 204 17.65 11.33 -17.52
CA ASN A 204 16.58 12.24 -17.90
C ASN A 204 15.22 11.53 -17.95
N GLU A 205 14.15 12.30 -18.03
CA GLU A 205 12.78 11.81 -18.02
C GLU A 205 12.47 10.84 -19.16
N GLU A 206 12.96 11.09 -20.35
CA GLU A 206 12.75 10.19 -21.50
C GLU A 206 13.34 8.81 -21.25
N GLN A 207 14.53 8.74 -20.62
CA GLN A 207 15.18 7.48 -20.24
C GLN A 207 14.44 6.79 -19.09
N GLN A 208 13.88 7.57 -18.14
CA GLN A 208 13.03 7.04 -17.09
C GLN A 208 11.77 6.40 -17.68
N LEU A 209 11.07 7.09 -18.58
CA LEU A 209 9.91 6.53 -19.29
C LEU A 209 10.25 5.28 -20.08
N LYS A 210 11.42 5.22 -20.75
CA LYS A 210 11.89 3.99 -21.43
C LYS A 210 12.08 2.84 -20.44
N ARG A 211 12.56 3.10 -19.20
CA ARG A 211 12.65 2.08 -18.16
C ARG A 211 11.27 1.68 -17.65
N VAL A 212 10.36 2.62 -17.44
CA VAL A 212 8.97 2.35 -17.07
C VAL A 212 8.31 1.48 -18.15
N ALA A 213 8.46 1.81 -19.43
CA ALA A 213 7.97 1.00 -20.55
C ALA A 213 8.53 -0.43 -20.54
N ALA A 214 9.85 -0.60 -20.29
CA ALA A 214 10.49 -1.91 -20.21
C ALA A 214 9.98 -2.79 -19.04
N ILE A 215 9.36 -2.20 -18.02
CA ILE A 215 8.87 -2.88 -16.81
C ILE A 215 7.34 -3.01 -16.81
N CYS A 216 6.62 -1.92 -17.10
CA CYS A 216 5.16 -1.84 -17.04
C CYS A 216 4.49 -2.11 -18.40
N GLY A 217 5.25 -2.07 -19.49
CA GLY A 217 4.75 -2.20 -20.87
C GLY A 217 4.57 -0.83 -21.56
N ASP A 218 4.64 -0.85 -22.90
CA ASP A 218 4.45 0.36 -23.71
C ASP A 218 3.01 0.89 -23.61
N ASP A 219 2.01 -0.01 -23.48
CA ASP A 219 0.61 0.36 -23.31
C ASP A 219 0.38 1.21 -22.04
N PHE A 220 1.07 0.88 -20.94
CA PHE A 220 1.01 1.70 -19.73
C PHE A 220 1.51 3.12 -20.00
N VAL A 221 2.67 3.25 -20.68
CA VAL A 221 3.28 4.57 -20.95
C VAL A 221 2.42 5.42 -21.88
N GLN A 222 1.73 4.80 -22.86
CA GLN A 222 0.81 5.51 -23.77
C GLN A 222 -0.39 6.13 -23.02
N HIS A 223 -0.82 5.51 -21.92
CA HIS A 223 -1.94 5.98 -21.11
C HIS A 223 -1.49 6.63 -19.80
N ALA A 224 -0.19 6.84 -19.61
CA ALA A 224 0.34 7.38 -18.35
C ALA A 224 0.26 8.90 -18.30
N LEU A 225 -0.37 9.40 -17.26
CA LEU A 225 -0.37 10.81 -16.87
C LEU A 225 0.75 11.04 -15.87
N ARG A 226 1.54 12.09 -16.08
CA ARG A 226 2.56 12.49 -15.13
C ARG A 226 1.96 13.22 -13.96
N ILE A 227 2.45 12.89 -12.77
CA ILE A 227 2.18 13.62 -11.52
C ILE A 227 3.49 14.26 -11.03
N ASP A 228 3.41 15.52 -10.66
CA ASP A 228 4.41 16.25 -9.88
C ASP A 228 3.64 17.22 -8.96
N TRP A 229 3.37 16.77 -7.75
CA TRP A 229 2.50 17.46 -6.80
C TRP A 229 3.22 17.68 -5.48
N LYS A 230 3.31 18.92 -5.03
CA LYS A 230 4.02 19.31 -3.81
C LYS A 230 3.10 20.04 -2.84
N HIS A 231 3.27 19.75 -1.58
CA HIS A 231 2.62 20.46 -0.49
C HIS A 231 3.51 20.38 0.76
N ASP A 232 4.02 21.52 1.19
CA ASP A 232 5.04 21.60 2.24
C ASP A 232 6.21 20.62 1.98
N ASP A 233 6.52 19.76 2.94
CA ASP A 233 7.57 18.73 2.84
C ASP A 233 7.12 17.46 2.10
N LEU A 234 5.87 17.40 1.62
CA LEU A 234 5.34 16.26 0.87
C LEU A 234 5.51 16.47 -0.63
N HIS A 235 6.08 15.49 -1.30
CA HIS A 235 6.22 15.48 -2.75
C HIS A 235 5.71 14.15 -3.32
N LEU A 236 4.68 14.21 -4.15
CA LEU A 236 4.14 13.09 -4.92
C LEU A 236 4.55 13.26 -6.37
N SER A 237 5.29 12.29 -6.90
CA SER A 237 5.74 12.29 -8.28
C SER A 237 5.54 10.93 -8.95
N GLY A 238 5.63 10.86 -10.27
CA GLY A 238 5.52 9.62 -11.02
C GLY A 238 4.44 9.61 -12.08
N TRP A 239 3.79 8.47 -12.27
CA TRP A 239 2.82 8.25 -13.35
C TRP A 239 1.62 7.45 -12.86
N VAL A 240 0.43 7.85 -13.29
CA VAL A 240 -0.83 7.12 -13.13
C VAL A 240 -1.45 6.88 -14.50
N ALA A 241 -2.07 5.74 -14.70
CA ALA A 241 -2.74 5.45 -15.96
C ALA A 241 -4.10 6.18 -16.06
N THR A 242 -4.50 6.56 -17.28
CA THR A 242 -5.87 7.02 -17.53
C THR A 242 -6.89 5.92 -17.20
N PRO A 243 -8.16 6.27 -16.94
CA PRO A 243 -9.22 5.29 -16.67
C PRO A 243 -9.46 4.27 -17.80
N GLU A 244 -9.01 4.57 -19.01
CA GLU A 244 -9.09 3.67 -20.17
C GLU A 244 -8.14 2.47 -20.02
N PHE A 245 -7.03 2.62 -19.30
CA PHE A 245 -6.05 1.57 -19.04
C PHE A 245 -6.27 0.98 -17.65
N THR A 246 -7.19 0.04 -17.55
CA THR A 246 -7.50 -0.67 -16.31
C THR A 246 -6.96 -2.09 -16.32
N ARG A 247 -6.72 -2.65 -15.13
CA ARG A 247 -6.21 -4.01 -14.96
C ARG A 247 -7.22 -4.87 -14.20
N SER A 248 -7.38 -6.12 -14.63
CA SER A 248 -8.18 -7.13 -13.89
C SER A 248 -7.45 -7.67 -12.66
N GLN A 249 -6.16 -7.43 -12.55
CA GLN A 249 -5.31 -7.84 -11.43
C GLN A 249 -4.45 -6.67 -10.95
N ASN A 250 -4.10 -6.67 -9.67
CA ASN A 250 -3.23 -5.65 -9.06
C ASN A 250 -1.74 -5.94 -9.32
N ASP A 251 -1.33 -5.97 -10.58
CA ASP A 251 0.02 -6.34 -11.03
C ASP A 251 0.90 -5.13 -11.40
N LEU A 252 0.30 -3.96 -11.70
CA LEU A 252 0.99 -2.73 -12.07
C LEU A 252 0.78 -1.59 -11.06
N SER A 253 0.82 -1.92 -9.76
CA SER A 253 0.65 -0.95 -8.68
C SER A 253 1.96 -0.82 -7.89
N TYR A 254 2.77 0.17 -8.26
CA TYR A 254 4.07 0.43 -7.65
C TYR A 254 4.05 1.76 -6.90
N CYS A 255 4.24 1.70 -5.58
CA CYS A 255 4.37 2.89 -4.73
C CYS A 255 5.66 2.83 -3.92
N TYR A 256 6.33 3.98 -3.84
CA TYR A 256 7.60 4.12 -3.15
C TYR A 256 7.52 5.29 -2.16
N ILE A 257 8.03 5.09 -0.95
CA ILE A 257 8.21 6.14 0.07
C ILE A 257 9.69 6.29 0.34
N ASN A 258 10.23 7.48 0.13
CA ASN A 258 11.66 7.77 0.28
C ASN A 258 12.54 6.72 -0.44
N GLY A 259 12.11 6.27 -1.62
CA GLY A 259 12.79 5.26 -2.44
C GLY A 259 12.61 3.81 -1.98
N ARG A 260 11.80 3.54 -0.96
CA ARG A 260 11.45 2.21 -0.45
C ARG A 260 10.08 1.78 -0.99
N MET A 261 9.98 0.59 -1.57
CA MET A 261 8.70 0.06 -2.04
C MET A 261 7.77 -0.27 -0.86
N VAL A 262 6.54 0.22 -0.93
CA VAL A 262 5.53 0.07 0.11
C VAL A 262 4.22 -0.45 -0.49
N ARG A 263 3.53 -1.30 0.29
CA ARG A 263 2.17 -1.76 0.02
C ARG A 263 1.31 -1.43 1.24
N ASP A 264 0.85 -0.20 1.31
CA ASP A 264 0.08 0.29 2.45
C ASP A 264 -1.40 0.46 2.08
N LYS A 265 -2.28 0.24 3.07
CA LYS A 265 -3.73 0.33 2.89
C LYS A 265 -4.19 1.77 2.72
N VAL A 266 -3.56 2.72 3.41
CA VAL A 266 -3.90 4.16 3.31
C VAL A 266 -3.65 4.66 1.90
N ILE A 267 -2.47 4.33 1.33
CA ILE A 267 -2.09 4.70 -0.04
C ILE A 267 -3.03 4.05 -1.06
N THR A 268 -3.25 2.74 -0.91
CA THR A 268 -4.14 2.00 -1.84
C THR A 268 -5.56 2.54 -1.81
N HIS A 269 -6.06 2.89 -0.62
CA HIS A 269 -7.39 3.47 -0.46
C HIS A 269 -7.47 4.87 -1.08
N ALA A 270 -6.47 5.73 -0.86
CA ALA A 270 -6.40 7.06 -1.44
C ALA A 270 -6.45 7.04 -2.98
N ILE A 271 -5.64 6.16 -3.59
CA ILE A 271 -5.61 6.00 -5.04
C ILE A 271 -6.95 5.46 -5.56
N ARG A 272 -7.52 4.43 -4.91
CA ARG A 272 -8.85 3.92 -5.30
C ARG A 272 -9.95 4.97 -5.19
N GLN A 273 -9.89 5.80 -4.16
CA GLN A 273 -10.85 6.90 -3.99
C GLN A 273 -10.71 7.94 -5.10
N ALA A 274 -9.48 8.29 -5.51
CA ALA A 274 -9.27 9.20 -6.63
C ALA A 274 -9.83 8.67 -7.96
N TYR A 275 -9.86 7.35 -8.13
CA TYR A 275 -10.43 6.69 -9.31
C TYR A 275 -11.89 6.27 -9.15
N ALA A 276 -12.57 6.58 -8.03
CA ALA A 276 -13.88 6.03 -7.69
C ALA A 276 -14.97 6.32 -8.74
N GLU A 277 -14.90 7.47 -9.41
CA GLU A 277 -15.86 7.86 -10.47
C GLU A 277 -15.56 7.19 -11.82
N HIS A 278 -14.40 6.57 -11.97
CA HIS A 278 -13.88 6.08 -13.25
C HIS A 278 -13.68 4.56 -13.32
N LEU A 279 -13.62 3.86 -12.18
CA LEU A 279 -13.30 2.43 -12.12
C LEU A 279 -14.46 1.61 -11.57
N HIS A 280 -14.73 0.48 -12.24
CA HIS A 280 -15.62 -0.56 -11.70
C HIS A 280 -14.95 -1.32 -10.54
N THR A 281 -15.76 -1.92 -9.68
CA THR A 281 -15.33 -2.57 -8.43
C THR A 281 -14.27 -3.68 -8.61
N GLU A 282 -14.26 -4.34 -9.78
CA GLU A 282 -13.33 -5.44 -10.11
C GLU A 282 -12.07 -4.98 -10.86
N GLN A 283 -11.92 -3.67 -11.08
CA GLN A 283 -10.78 -3.10 -11.80
C GLN A 283 -9.76 -2.48 -10.86
N TYR A 284 -8.50 -2.53 -11.27
CA TYR A 284 -7.37 -1.95 -10.53
C TYR A 284 -6.71 -0.86 -11.35
N PRO A 285 -6.40 0.30 -10.74
CA PRO A 285 -5.61 1.34 -11.39
C PRO A 285 -4.16 0.88 -11.54
N ALA A 286 -3.51 1.26 -12.63
CA ALA A 286 -2.10 1.06 -12.84
C ALA A 286 -1.34 2.37 -12.52
N PHE A 287 -0.26 2.27 -11.76
CA PHE A 287 0.52 3.45 -11.36
C PHE A 287 1.96 3.11 -10.95
N VAL A 288 2.84 4.09 -11.09
CA VAL A 288 4.19 4.10 -10.54
C VAL A 288 4.36 5.44 -9.82
N LEU A 289 4.23 5.44 -8.50
CA LEU A 289 4.23 6.64 -7.66
C LEU A 289 5.38 6.67 -6.69
N PHE A 290 5.97 7.84 -6.52
CA PHE A 290 7.02 8.16 -5.56
C PHE A 290 6.49 9.21 -4.61
N ILE A 291 6.63 8.97 -3.32
CA ILE A 291 6.24 9.87 -2.25
C ILE A 291 7.50 10.15 -1.43
N ASP A 292 7.95 11.38 -1.48
CA ASP A 292 9.03 11.86 -0.63
C ASP A 292 8.42 12.67 0.51
N LEU A 293 8.81 12.33 1.73
CA LEU A 293 8.34 12.96 2.96
C LEU A 293 9.43 12.91 4.02
N ASN A 294 9.28 13.69 5.09
CA ASN A 294 10.21 13.68 6.20
C ASN A 294 10.29 12.27 6.82
N PRO A 295 11.50 11.67 6.94
CA PRO A 295 11.66 10.34 7.53
C PRO A 295 11.07 10.18 8.93
N HIS A 296 11.01 11.24 9.74
CA HIS A 296 10.40 11.24 11.08
C HIS A 296 8.86 11.09 11.04
N ASP A 297 8.21 11.36 9.90
CA ASP A 297 6.75 11.27 9.77
C ASP A 297 6.27 9.85 9.36
N VAL A 298 7.21 8.92 9.16
CA VAL A 298 6.91 7.55 8.75
C VAL A 298 7.73 6.53 9.52
N ASP A 299 7.06 5.64 10.26
CA ASP A 299 7.69 4.47 10.84
C ASP A 299 7.72 3.32 9.82
N VAL A 300 8.92 2.92 9.43
CA VAL A 300 9.19 1.81 8.49
C VAL A 300 9.56 0.50 9.19
N ASN A 301 9.68 0.50 10.52
CA ASN A 301 10.05 -0.65 11.33
C ASN A 301 8.82 -1.45 11.84
N VAL A 302 7.77 -1.54 11.02
CA VAL A 302 6.50 -2.17 11.40
C VAL A 302 6.49 -3.69 11.14
N HIS A 303 7.06 -4.12 10.02
CA HIS A 303 7.03 -5.53 9.60
C HIS A 303 8.42 -6.02 9.15
N PRO A 304 8.78 -7.31 9.36
CA PRO A 304 10.08 -7.87 8.93
C PRO A 304 10.35 -7.69 7.43
N THR A 305 9.33 -7.83 6.58
CA THR A 305 9.47 -7.65 5.12
C THR A 305 9.51 -6.19 4.68
N LYS A 306 9.30 -5.22 5.59
CA LYS A 306 9.35 -3.77 5.37
C LYS A 306 8.38 -3.27 4.28
N HIS A 307 7.27 -4.00 4.03
CA HIS A 307 6.26 -3.60 3.02
C HIS A 307 5.15 -2.73 3.59
N GLU A 308 4.94 -2.76 4.92
CA GLU A 308 3.97 -1.94 5.64
C GLU A 308 4.69 -0.82 6.36
N VAL A 309 4.08 0.35 6.40
CA VAL A 309 4.56 1.53 7.11
C VAL A 309 3.46 2.10 7.99
N ARG A 310 3.83 2.90 8.98
CA ARG A 310 2.88 3.68 9.76
C ARG A 310 3.20 5.16 9.59
N PHE A 311 2.21 5.92 9.19
CA PHE A 311 2.32 7.37 9.09
C PHE A 311 1.88 8.02 10.39
N HIS A 312 2.61 9.02 10.86
CA HIS A 312 2.19 9.85 11.99
C HIS A 312 0.87 10.55 11.65
N GLN A 313 0.73 11.04 10.44
CA GLN A 313 -0.45 11.72 9.93
C GLN A 313 -1.07 10.97 8.74
N ALA A 314 -1.55 9.73 8.98
CA ALA A 314 -2.08 8.86 7.93
C ALA A 314 -3.18 9.52 7.08
N ARG A 315 -4.01 10.36 7.70
CA ARG A 315 -5.10 11.08 7.03
C ARG A 315 -4.57 12.17 6.10
N LEU A 316 -3.54 12.91 6.51
CA LEU A 316 -2.88 13.92 5.68
C LEU A 316 -2.29 13.28 4.41
N ILE A 317 -1.57 12.17 4.58
CA ILE A 317 -0.97 11.43 3.46
C ILE A 317 -2.06 10.89 2.52
N HIS A 318 -3.14 10.34 3.08
CA HIS A 318 -4.28 9.88 2.30
C HIS A 318 -4.86 10.98 1.42
N ASP A 319 -5.21 12.14 2.02
CA ASP A 319 -5.85 13.25 1.31
C ASP A 319 -4.90 13.87 0.28
N PHE A 320 -3.61 13.96 0.61
CA PHE A 320 -2.57 14.46 -0.29
C PHE A 320 -2.44 13.58 -1.55
N ILE A 321 -2.38 12.25 -1.40
CA ILE A 321 -2.31 11.32 -2.51
C ILE A 321 -3.60 11.36 -3.34
N CYS A 322 -4.77 11.30 -2.66
CA CYS A 322 -6.06 11.35 -3.32
C CYS A 322 -6.19 12.58 -4.20
N GLN A 323 -5.84 13.75 -3.65
CA GLN A 323 -5.93 15.02 -4.39
C GLN A 323 -4.94 15.09 -5.55
N GLY A 324 -3.68 14.69 -5.34
CA GLY A 324 -2.67 14.70 -6.39
C GLY A 324 -3.06 13.82 -7.59
N VAL A 325 -3.60 12.62 -7.30
CA VAL A 325 -4.08 11.70 -8.35
C VAL A 325 -5.34 12.26 -9.03
N THR A 326 -6.32 12.79 -8.27
CA THR A 326 -7.53 13.39 -8.83
C THR A 326 -7.20 14.58 -9.74
N ASN A 327 -6.26 15.43 -9.35
CA ASN A 327 -5.83 16.56 -10.18
C ASN A 327 -5.20 16.09 -11.50
N ALA A 328 -4.39 15.03 -11.46
CA ALA A 328 -3.81 14.46 -12.68
C ALA A 328 -4.87 13.87 -13.61
N LEU A 329 -5.87 13.17 -13.07
CA LEU A 329 -6.98 12.63 -13.85
C LEU A 329 -7.86 13.73 -14.45
N ASN A 330 -8.11 14.82 -13.73
CA ASN A 330 -8.91 15.95 -14.22
C ASN A 330 -8.15 16.84 -15.21
N ALA A 331 -6.83 16.75 -15.29
CA ALA A 331 -6.01 17.48 -16.27
C ALA A 331 -6.09 16.87 -17.68
N ILE A 332 -6.78 15.74 -17.87
CA ILE A 332 -7.07 15.20 -19.20
C ILE A 332 -7.98 16.22 -19.90
N PRO A 333 -7.59 16.79 -21.08
CA PRO A 333 -8.51 17.60 -21.86
C PRO A 333 -9.73 16.73 -22.18
N GLN A 334 -10.88 17.04 -21.60
CA GLN A 334 -12.14 16.53 -22.11
C GLN A 334 -12.15 16.95 -23.57
N ALA A 335 -12.16 15.98 -24.48
CA ALA A 335 -12.43 16.27 -25.89
C ALA A 335 -13.77 17.02 -25.88
N GLU A 336 -13.70 18.34 -26.11
CA GLU A 336 -14.89 19.15 -26.32
C GLU A 336 -15.66 18.43 -27.43
N LEU A 337 -16.83 17.90 -27.07
CA LEU A 337 -17.83 17.61 -28.08
C LEU A 337 -18.13 18.95 -28.71
N ASP A 338 -17.55 19.19 -29.87
CA ASP A 338 -17.94 20.25 -30.79
C ASP A 338 -19.41 20.03 -31.16
N LEU A 339 -20.30 20.48 -30.30
CA LEU A 339 -21.64 20.83 -30.68
C LEU A 339 -21.55 22.18 -31.37
N ALA A 340 -21.19 22.14 -32.66
CA ALA A 340 -21.25 23.29 -33.52
C ALA A 340 -22.63 23.93 -33.44
N PRO A 341 -22.79 25.20 -33.01
CA PRO A 341 -24.01 25.92 -33.26
C PRO A 341 -24.03 26.32 -34.72
N THR A 342 -24.91 25.71 -35.46
CA THR A 342 -25.34 26.20 -36.78
C THR A 342 -25.92 27.59 -36.62
N ILE A 343 -25.16 28.62 -36.92
CA ILE A 343 -25.69 29.97 -37.18
C ILE A 343 -25.23 30.37 -38.54
N ASN A 344 -26.17 30.32 -39.48
CA ASN A 344 -26.13 31.05 -40.74
C ASN A 344 -26.13 32.55 -40.45
N GLU A 345 -25.10 33.26 -40.81
CA GLU A 345 -25.22 34.65 -41.19
C GLU A 345 -24.22 34.99 -42.32
N THR A 346 -24.82 35.21 -43.45
CA THR A 346 -24.31 35.90 -44.66
C THR A 346 -23.68 37.24 -44.29
N ARG A 347 -22.46 37.50 -44.74
CA ARG A 347 -22.05 38.79 -45.30
C ARG A 347 -20.73 38.73 -46.03
N GLU A 348 -20.74 39.45 -47.11
CA GLU A 348 -19.84 39.54 -48.29
C GLU A 348 -18.49 40.24 -47.98
N PRO A 349 -17.61 40.36 -49.05
CA PRO A 349 -16.16 40.26 -48.89
C PRO A 349 -15.45 41.60 -48.96
N SER A 350 -14.24 41.69 -48.46
CA SER A 350 -13.29 42.71 -48.94
C SER A 350 -11.84 42.24 -48.99
N ALA A 351 -11.37 42.42 -50.11
CA ALA A 351 -10.13 42.37 -50.87
C ALA A 351 -8.78 42.34 -50.14
N SER A 352 -7.97 41.45 -50.67
CA SER A 352 -6.58 41.59 -51.19
C SER A 352 -5.43 41.87 -50.20
N TYR A 353 -4.46 40.98 -50.23
CA TYR A 353 -3.15 41.19 -50.87
C TYR A 353 -2.44 39.84 -51.09
N GLN A 354 -2.05 39.64 -52.35
CA GLN A 354 -1.19 38.56 -52.84
C GLN A 354 0.27 38.89 -52.50
N THR A 355 1.05 37.89 -52.18
CA THR A 355 2.44 37.80 -52.60
C THR A 355 2.81 36.34 -52.89
N HIS A 356 3.11 36.15 -54.15
CA HIS A 356 3.70 34.96 -54.76
C HIS A 356 5.10 34.68 -54.21
N TYR A 357 5.40 33.41 -54.00
CA TYR A 357 6.71 32.84 -54.33
C TYR A 357 6.54 31.43 -54.87
N GLU A 358 6.81 31.30 -56.19
CA GLU A 358 7.05 30.05 -56.89
C GLU A 358 8.37 29.43 -56.44
N LEU A 359 8.40 28.10 -56.34
CA LEU A 359 9.61 27.33 -56.57
C LEU A 359 9.27 26.02 -57.29
N LYS A 360 9.83 25.89 -58.47
CA LYS A 360 9.77 24.76 -59.39
C LYS A 360 10.57 23.55 -58.89
N PRO A 361 10.26 22.37 -59.44
CA PRO A 361 10.88 21.13 -59.06
C PRO A 361 12.17 20.84 -59.82
N ASN A 362 13.06 20.07 -59.25
CA ASN A 362 14.16 19.48 -59.99
C ASN A 362 14.16 17.96 -59.88
N ARG A 363 14.33 17.37 -61.03
CA ARG A 363 14.23 15.98 -61.45
C ARG A 363 15.61 15.32 -61.45
N ALA A 364 15.58 14.00 -61.43
CA ALA A 364 16.54 13.01 -61.94
C ALA A 364 17.62 12.52 -60.95
N ALA A 365 18.01 11.28 -60.90
CA ALA A 365 17.90 10.07 -61.73
C ALA A 365 18.22 8.85 -60.84
N ALA A 366 17.54 7.75 -60.93
CA ALA A 366 17.80 6.54 -61.73
C ALA A 366 18.96 5.65 -61.26
N GLY A 367 18.64 4.39 -60.99
CA GLY A 367 19.51 3.23 -60.87
C GLY A 367 18.83 2.16 -60.02
N GLN A 368 17.98 1.29 -60.53
CA GLN A 368 18.16 -0.03 -61.15
C GLN A 368 19.17 -0.87 -60.32
N ASN A 369 18.97 -2.08 -59.92
CA ASN A 369 18.09 -3.19 -60.27
C ASN A 369 18.39 -4.39 -59.35
N ILE A 370 17.39 -5.26 -59.14
CA ILE A 370 17.38 -6.71 -59.35
C ILE A 370 17.91 -7.57 -58.16
N PHE A 371 17.09 -8.36 -57.54
CA PHE A 371 16.83 -9.77 -57.77
C PHE A 371 15.63 -10.25 -56.97
N ALA A 372 14.63 -10.68 -57.75
CA ALA A 372 13.60 -11.61 -57.30
C ALA A 372 14.05 -13.02 -57.67
N SER A 373 13.82 -14.01 -56.85
CA SER A 373 13.58 -15.36 -57.33
C SER A 373 12.71 -16.13 -56.33
N HIS A 374 11.60 -16.45 -56.85
CA HIS A 374 10.70 -17.54 -56.58
C HIS A 374 11.43 -18.86 -56.26
N TYR A 375 10.85 -19.69 -55.44
CA TYR A 375 10.58 -21.08 -55.77
C TYR A 375 9.32 -21.61 -55.06
N HIS A 376 8.56 -22.32 -55.91
CA HIS A 376 7.29 -22.98 -55.78
C HIS A 376 7.30 -24.21 -54.89
N GLN A 377 6.08 -24.51 -54.44
CA GLN A 377 5.50 -25.77 -54.02
C GLN A 377 6.09 -27.05 -54.59
N THR A 378 6.14 -28.07 -53.77
CA THR A 378 5.66 -29.42 -54.17
C THR A 378 5.11 -30.19 -52.96
N ARG A 379 3.96 -30.69 -53.23
CA ARG A 379 3.11 -31.62 -52.47
C ARG A 379 3.59 -33.02 -52.76
N GLU A 380 3.72 -33.91 -51.78
CA GLU A 380 3.33 -35.32 -51.98
C GLU A 380 3.00 -36.02 -50.67
N LYS A 381 1.97 -36.87 -50.79
CA LYS A 381 1.27 -37.69 -49.80
C LYS A 381 2.03 -39.03 -49.59
N GLN A 382 1.86 -39.59 -48.41
CA GLN A 382 1.48 -41.01 -48.12
C GLN A 382 1.62 -41.19 -46.61
N SER A 383 0.62 -41.48 -45.90
CA SER A 383 -0.31 -42.61 -45.64
C SER A 383 0.20 -43.53 -44.53
N GLU A 384 -0.68 -43.68 -43.54
CA GLU A 384 -1.00 -44.84 -42.71
C GLU A 384 -0.06 -45.16 -41.50
N ASN A 385 -0.53 -44.92 -40.28
CA ASN A 385 -1.17 -45.91 -39.40
C ASN A 385 -1.62 -45.28 -38.09
N ARG A 386 -2.93 -45.47 -37.83
CA ARG A 386 -3.54 -45.25 -36.51
C ARG A 386 -3.41 -46.49 -35.65
N PRO A 387 -3.40 -46.37 -34.31
CA PRO A 387 -4.63 -46.73 -33.64
C PRO A 387 -5.14 -45.67 -32.64
N HIS A 388 -6.46 -45.62 -32.57
CA HIS A 388 -7.31 -44.95 -31.63
C HIS A 388 -6.94 -45.20 -30.16
N PHE A 389 -6.93 -44.15 -29.35
CA PHE A 389 -7.60 -44.17 -28.04
C PHE A 389 -8.20 -42.79 -27.75
N SER A 390 -9.50 -42.81 -27.59
CA SER A 390 -10.38 -41.76 -27.11
C SER A 390 -10.04 -41.42 -25.64
N ASN A 391 -9.89 -40.15 -25.31
CA ASN A 391 -10.72 -39.49 -24.31
C ASN A 391 -10.38 -37.99 -24.25
N ARG A 392 -11.34 -37.22 -24.73
CA ARG A 392 -11.47 -35.82 -24.39
C ARG A 392 -11.84 -35.72 -22.91
N SER A 393 -11.05 -35.07 -22.10
CA SER A 393 -11.54 -34.41 -20.89
C SER A 393 -11.15 -32.95 -20.98
N GLU A 394 -12.15 -32.13 -21.07
CA GLU A 394 -12.11 -30.66 -20.94
C GLU A 394 -11.52 -30.33 -19.57
N TYR A 395 -10.45 -29.55 -19.59
CA TYR A 395 -9.85 -29.03 -18.37
C TYR A 395 -10.59 -27.73 -18.02
N VAL A 396 -11.52 -27.82 -17.07
CA VAL A 396 -12.12 -26.68 -16.38
C VAL A 396 -11.28 -26.43 -15.13
N PRO A 397 -10.69 -25.25 -14.92
CA PRO A 397 -10.03 -24.96 -13.66
C PRO A 397 -11.09 -24.72 -12.59
N SER A 398 -11.24 -25.66 -11.65
CA SER A 398 -12.05 -25.49 -10.46
C SER A 398 -11.28 -24.66 -9.44
N TYR A 399 -11.79 -23.47 -9.14
CA TYR A 399 -11.44 -22.69 -7.97
C TYR A 399 -12.07 -23.31 -6.71
N GLY A 400 -11.22 -23.50 -5.67
CA GLY A 400 -11.66 -23.43 -4.28
C GLY A 400 -12.25 -24.69 -3.68
N TYR A 401 -11.40 -25.64 -3.29
CA TYR A 401 -11.70 -26.50 -2.15
C TYR A 401 -10.98 -25.95 -0.91
N ARG A 402 -11.73 -25.37 0.01
CA ARG A 402 -11.35 -25.34 1.42
C ARG A 402 -11.41 -26.79 1.90
N GLU A 403 -10.27 -27.42 2.09
CA GLU A 403 -10.21 -28.68 2.82
C GLU A 403 -10.72 -28.43 4.24
N GLN A 404 -11.81 -29.07 4.59
CA GLN A 404 -12.24 -29.10 5.98
C GLN A 404 -11.19 -29.87 6.77
N PRO A 405 -10.77 -29.38 7.94
CA PRO A 405 -9.78 -30.04 8.75
C PRO A 405 -10.24 -31.48 9.10
N THR A 406 -9.31 -32.40 9.00
CA THR A 406 -9.58 -33.83 9.27
C THR A 406 -9.99 -34.02 10.73
N LYS A 407 -10.74 -35.10 11.01
CA LYS A 407 -11.19 -35.43 12.37
C LYS A 407 -10.02 -35.54 13.37
N THR A 408 -8.83 -35.84 12.89
CA THR A 408 -7.59 -35.91 13.70
C THR A 408 -7.07 -34.51 14.06
N GLU A 409 -7.15 -33.56 13.16
CA GLU A 409 -6.77 -32.17 13.39
C GLU A 409 -7.75 -31.45 14.31
N GLN A 410 -9.05 -31.75 14.18
CA GLN A 410 -10.08 -31.24 15.10
C GLN A 410 -9.89 -31.79 16.53
N ARG A 411 -9.44 -33.05 16.66
CA ARG A 411 -9.18 -33.65 17.97
C ARG A 411 -7.93 -33.07 18.64
N LEU A 412 -6.86 -32.85 17.88
CA LEU A 412 -5.64 -32.18 18.36
C LEU A 412 -5.90 -30.72 18.78
N TYR A 413 -6.76 -30.01 18.04
CA TYR A 413 -7.16 -28.65 18.40
C TYR A 413 -8.02 -28.64 19.67
N GLY A 414 -8.90 -29.65 19.85
CA GLY A 414 -9.71 -29.81 21.05
C GLY A 414 -8.90 -30.16 22.32
N GLU A 415 -7.75 -30.83 22.18
CA GLU A 415 -6.84 -31.12 23.30
C GLU A 415 -5.98 -29.91 23.66
N LEU A 416 -5.66 -29.03 22.73
CA LEU A 416 -4.90 -27.78 22.97
C LEU A 416 -5.73 -26.68 23.65
N VAL A 417 -7.05 -26.71 23.52
CA VAL A 417 -7.97 -25.69 24.07
C VAL A 417 -8.55 -26.10 25.44
N ARG A 418 -8.23 -27.28 25.99
CA ARG A 418 -8.66 -27.64 27.35
C ARG A 418 -7.84 -26.86 28.37
N PRO A 419 -8.49 -26.09 29.28
CA PRO A 419 -7.79 -25.47 30.40
C PRO A 419 -7.20 -26.56 31.29
N THR A 420 -5.92 -26.52 31.52
CA THR A 420 -5.23 -27.39 32.48
C THR A 420 -5.73 -27.02 33.89
N GLU A 421 -6.44 -27.92 34.54
CA GLU A 421 -6.75 -27.80 35.97
C GLU A 421 -5.44 -27.79 36.75
N VAL A 422 -5.12 -26.65 37.31
CA VAL A 422 -4.02 -26.51 38.27
C VAL A 422 -4.55 -26.95 39.62
N SER A 423 -4.08 -28.10 40.10
CA SER A 423 -4.32 -28.60 41.43
C SER A 423 -3.87 -27.60 42.50
N GLN A 424 -4.77 -27.36 43.41
CA GLN A 424 -4.57 -26.62 44.64
C GLN A 424 -3.38 -27.18 45.46
N VAL A 425 -2.52 -26.30 45.95
CA VAL A 425 -2.03 -26.25 47.33
C VAL A 425 -1.26 -24.93 47.53
N LEU A 426 -1.82 -24.02 48.27
CA LEU A 426 -1.22 -23.33 49.41
C LEU A 426 -2.07 -22.12 49.80
N THR A 427 -2.75 -22.28 50.88
CA THR A 427 -3.38 -21.24 51.68
C THR A 427 -2.37 -20.21 52.17
N THR A 428 -2.54 -18.97 51.79
CA THR A 428 -2.15 -17.81 52.61
C THR A 428 -3.18 -16.70 52.42
N SER A 429 -3.68 -16.26 53.54
CA SER A 429 -4.67 -15.24 53.80
C SER A 429 -4.49 -13.97 52.94
N VAL A 430 -5.46 -13.69 52.11
CA VAL A 430 -5.61 -12.37 51.46
C VAL A 430 -6.73 -11.64 52.19
N VAL A 431 -6.35 -10.50 52.73
CA VAL A 431 -7.21 -9.49 53.32
C VAL A 431 -8.28 -9.09 52.30
N GLU A 432 -9.56 -9.31 52.67
CA GLU A 432 -10.70 -8.71 51.97
C GLU A 432 -10.59 -7.18 52.00
N GLN A 433 -10.15 -6.58 50.94
CA GLN A 433 -10.46 -5.18 50.68
C GLN A 433 -11.85 -5.12 50.07
N GLN A 434 -12.78 -4.68 50.89
CA GLN A 434 -14.12 -4.27 50.50
C GLN A 434 -14.04 -3.21 49.40
N LEU A 435 -14.46 -3.58 48.19
CA LEU A 435 -14.80 -2.62 47.14
C LEU A 435 -15.96 -1.73 47.65
N PRO A 436 -15.87 -0.41 47.48
CA PRO A 436 -16.96 0.48 47.88
C PRO A 436 -18.21 0.13 47.06
N GLN A 437 -19.30 -0.13 47.77
CA GLN A 437 -20.64 -0.18 47.17
C GLN A 437 -20.95 1.20 46.57
N THR A 438 -20.81 1.32 45.25
CA THR A 438 -21.33 2.47 44.50
C THR A 438 -22.67 2.10 43.91
N SER A 439 -23.66 2.90 44.33
CA SER A 439 -24.97 3.18 43.76
C SER A 439 -25.37 2.46 42.45
N GLU A 440 -26.55 1.88 42.49
CA GLU A 440 -27.35 1.28 41.38
C GLU A 440 -27.57 2.24 40.21
N THR A 441 -26.57 2.40 39.36
CA THR A 441 -26.76 2.86 37.98
C THR A 441 -26.17 1.79 37.09
N GLY A 442 -27.03 0.87 36.62
CA GLY A 442 -26.61 -0.24 35.78
C GLY A 442 -26.03 0.30 34.48
N TYR A 443 -24.75 0.05 34.24
CA TYR A 443 -24.06 0.37 32.99
C TYR A 443 -24.64 -0.43 31.84
N LEU A 444 -24.76 0.19 30.66
CA LEU A 444 -25.09 -0.49 29.42
C LEU A 444 -23.93 -1.37 28.99
N ARG A 445 -24.17 -2.67 28.87
CA ARG A 445 -23.18 -3.63 28.40
C ARG A 445 -23.50 -4.08 26.98
N ALA A 446 -22.61 -3.83 26.03
CA ALA A 446 -22.73 -4.35 24.68
C ALA A 446 -22.41 -5.83 24.63
N LEU A 447 -23.29 -6.64 24.05
CA LEU A 447 -23.17 -8.09 23.97
C LEU A 447 -22.82 -8.57 22.58
N ALA A 448 -23.47 -8.06 21.55
CA ALA A 448 -23.31 -8.51 20.17
C ALA A 448 -23.68 -7.44 19.15
N LEU A 449 -23.09 -7.55 17.98
CA LEU A 449 -23.45 -6.81 16.80
C LEU A 449 -24.40 -7.67 15.95
N ILE A 450 -25.57 -7.14 15.59
CA ILE A 450 -26.61 -7.86 14.84
C ILE A 450 -26.68 -7.27 13.42
N GLU A 451 -26.40 -8.11 12.43
CA GLU A 451 -26.43 -7.78 10.98
C GLU A 451 -25.68 -6.47 10.63
N ASN A 452 -24.68 -6.08 11.40
CA ASN A 452 -23.96 -4.81 11.23
C ASN A 452 -24.87 -3.56 11.24
N LYS A 453 -26.11 -3.68 11.76
CA LYS A 453 -27.12 -2.62 11.80
C LYS A 453 -27.56 -2.23 13.20
N ALA A 454 -27.50 -3.18 14.14
CA ALA A 454 -27.94 -2.94 15.50
C ALA A 454 -26.99 -3.53 16.55
N LEU A 455 -26.91 -2.89 17.69
CA LEU A 455 -26.15 -3.33 18.85
C LEU A 455 -27.11 -3.94 19.89
N LEU A 456 -26.84 -5.18 20.32
CA LEU A 456 -27.53 -5.83 21.42
C LEU A 456 -26.88 -5.38 22.73
N LEU A 457 -27.68 -4.78 23.59
CA LEU A 457 -27.25 -4.22 24.87
C LEU A 457 -27.97 -4.91 26.02
N GLN A 458 -27.30 -4.96 27.17
CA GLN A 458 -27.86 -5.42 28.44
C GLN A 458 -27.71 -4.34 29.49
N GLN A 459 -28.77 -4.06 30.21
CA GLN A 459 -28.76 -3.21 31.39
C GLN A 459 -29.58 -3.90 32.51
N ASN A 460 -28.96 -4.16 33.63
CA ASN A 460 -29.54 -4.99 34.69
C ASN A 460 -29.94 -6.38 34.15
N GLN A 461 -31.18 -6.75 34.15
CA GLN A 461 -31.70 -8.01 33.61
C GLN A 461 -32.51 -7.81 32.31
N GLN A 462 -32.48 -6.63 31.74
CA GLN A 462 -33.19 -6.29 30.51
C GLN A 462 -32.26 -6.19 29.31
N PHE A 463 -32.77 -6.57 28.15
CA PHE A 463 -32.05 -6.52 26.88
C PHE A 463 -32.67 -5.46 25.98
N TYR A 464 -31.81 -4.80 25.22
CA TYR A 464 -32.20 -3.72 24.32
C TYR A 464 -31.53 -3.87 22.95
N LEU A 465 -32.21 -3.45 21.90
CA LEU A 465 -31.59 -3.22 20.61
C LEU A 465 -31.46 -1.72 20.38
N MET A 466 -30.27 -1.32 19.90
CA MET A 466 -29.98 0.06 19.50
C MET A 466 -29.52 0.09 18.05
N SER A 467 -30.14 0.93 17.24
CA SER A 467 -29.72 1.12 15.85
C SER A 467 -28.39 1.87 15.77
N LEU A 468 -27.38 1.29 15.11
CA LEU A 468 -26.08 1.91 14.95
C LEU A 468 -26.12 3.19 14.12
N ALA A 469 -26.92 3.24 13.07
CA ALA A 469 -27.08 4.45 12.26
C ALA A 469 -27.63 5.62 13.10
N LYS A 470 -28.64 5.36 13.95
CA LYS A 470 -29.19 6.38 14.84
C LYS A 470 -28.21 6.80 15.94
N LEU A 471 -27.41 5.86 16.44
CA LEU A 471 -26.35 6.15 17.41
C LEU A 471 -25.26 7.03 16.77
N GLN A 472 -24.86 6.74 15.53
CA GLN A 472 -23.91 7.58 14.77
C GLN A 472 -24.47 9.00 14.56
N THR A 473 -25.74 9.12 14.17
CA THR A 473 -26.39 10.42 13.98
C THR A 473 -26.38 11.22 15.27
N LEU A 474 -26.74 10.60 16.41
CA LEU A 474 -26.70 11.25 17.71
C LEU A 474 -25.28 11.66 18.12
N ASN A 475 -24.29 10.83 17.86
CA ASN A 475 -22.88 11.15 18.13
C ASN A 475 -22.42 12.37 17.32
N TYR A 476 -22.76 12.47 16.03
CA TYR A 476 -22.49 13.65 15.21
C TYR A 476 -23.19 14.91 15.78
N GLU A 477 -24.48 14.80 16.11
CA GLU A 477 -25.24 15.91 16.68
C GLU A 477 -24.61 16.42 17.98
N LEU A 478 -24.26 15.53 18.90
CA LEU A 478 -23.64 15.87 20.19
C LEU A 478 -22.26 16.50 20.01
N THR A 479 -21.45 15.97 19.11
CA THR A 479 -20.09 16.49 18.87
C THR A 479 -20.13 17.89 18.26
N LEU A 480 -21.08 18.16 17.35
CA LEU A 480 -21.24 19.46 16.71
C LEU A 480 -21.93 20.53 17.60
N GLN A 481 -22.44 20.13 18.76
CA GLN A 481 -23.00 21.04 19.77
C GLN A 481 -22.01 21.40 20.88
N GLN A 482 -20.79 20.87 20.86
CA GLN A 482 -19.75 21.20 21.85
C GLN A 482 -19.34 22.68 21.74
N GLY A 483 -18.99 23.30 22.86
CA GLY A 483 -18.55 24.71 22.88
C GLY A 483 -17.23 24.95 22.15
N GLU A 484 -16.30 23.96 22.14
CA GLU A 484 -15.07 23.96 21.36
C GLU A 484 -15.07 22.75 20.43
N ILE A 485 -15.43 22.97 19.18
CA ILE A 485 -15.42 21.93 18.15
C ILE A 485 -14.01 21.88 17.55
N PRO A 486 -13.32 20.72 17.61
CA PRO A 486 -12.03 20.55 16.94
C PRO A 486 -12.17 20.79 15.44
N GLN A 487 -11.50 21.82 14.95
CA GLN A 487 -11.48 22.18 13.53
C GLN A 487 -10.23 21.59 12.87
N GLN A 488 -10.37 21.19 11.61
CA GLN A 488 -9.26 20.77 10.78
C GLN A 488 -9.22 21.61 9.51
N PRO A 489 -8.05 22.19 9.15
CA PRO A 489 -7.90 22.87 7.87
C PRO A 489 -8.01 21.85 6.73
N LEU A 490 -8.65 22.26 5.64
CA LEU A 490 -8.64 21.53 4.39
C LEU A 490 -7.31 21.81 3.69
N LEU A 491 -6.64 20.76 3.24
CA LEU A 491 -5.40 20.86 2.43
C LEU A 491 -5.63 21.70 1.18
N ILE A 492 -6.80 21.54 0.58
CA ILE A 492 -7.24 22.32 -0.57
C ILE A 492 -8.61 22.89 -0.22
N PRO A 493 -8.74 24.22 -0.18
CA PRO A 493 -10.01 24.87 0.03
C PRO A 493 -11.03 24.49 -1.04
N ILE A 494 -12.25 24.14 -0.61
CA ILE A 494 -13.34 23.83 -1.54
C ILE A 494 -14.01 25.13 -1.96
N ILE A 495 -14.13 25.33 -3.26
CA ILE A 495 -14.68 26.54 -3.84
C ILE A 495 -16.10 26.28 -4.32
N PHE A 496 -17.05 27.05 -3.81
CA PHE A 496 -18.45 27.04 -4.23
C PHE A 496 -18.73 28.31 -5.03
N ARG A 497 -19.32 28.15 -6.20
CA ARG A 497 -19.93 29.26 -6.97
C ARG A 497 -21.42 29.20 -6.74
N LEU A 498 -21.97 30.24 -6.14
CA LEU A 498 -23.37 30.32 -5.75
C LEU A 498 -24.15 31.16 -6.74
N ASP A 499 -25.44 30.88 -6.89
CA ASP A 499 -26.37 31.83 -7.48
C ASP A 499 -26.86 32.85 -6.42
N GLU A 500 -27.58 33.89 -6.86
CA GLU A 500 -28.05 34.94 -5.96
C GLU A 500 -28.92 34.39 -4.82
N LYS A 501 -29.78 33.40 -5.09
CA LYS A 501 -30.66 32.79 -4.08
C LYS A 501 -29.89 31.98 -3.06
N GLN A 502 -28.91 31.21 -3.52
CA GLN A 502 -28.01 30.43 -2.65
C GLN A 502 -27.16 31.36 -1.78
N PHE A 503 -26.71 32.50 -2.33
CA PHE A 503 -25.94 33.48 -1.57
C PHE A 503 -26.80 34.19 -0.50
N GLU A 504 -28.06 34.53 -0.79
CA GLU A 504 -29.00 35.02 0.22
C GLU A 504 -29.22 33.98 1.33
N GLN A 505 -29.35 32.73 0.99
CA GLN A 505 -29.52 31.65 1.97
C GLN A 505 -28.24 31.44 2.79
N TRP A 506 -27.07 31.55 2.17
CA TRP A 506 -25.79 31.56 2.88
C TRP A 506 -25.74 32.68 3.94
N GLN A 507 -26.11 33.89 3.61
CA GLN A 507 -26.08 35.00 4.55
C GLN A 507 -26.97 34.74 5.79
N LYS A 508 -28.07 34.02 5.64
CA LYS A 508 -28.97 33.63 6.76
C LYS A 508 -28.35 32.50 7.60
N GLN A 509 -27.65 31.57 6.96
CA GLN A 509 -27.12 30.35 7.61
C GLN A 509 -25.67 30.49 8.07
N LYS A 510 -24.94 31.53 7.67
CA LYS A 510 -23.51 31.75 7.95
C LYS A 510 -23.16 31.56 9.44
N ALA A 511 -23.99 32.09 10.34
CA ALA A 511 -23.77 31.96 11.78
C ALA A 511 -23.85 30.49 12.25
N PHE A 512 -24.74 29.68 11.67
CA PHE A 512 -24.88 28.25 12.02
C PHE A 512 -23.67 27.43 11.54
N PHE A 513 -23.17 27.70 10.33
CA PHE A 513 -21.95 27.09 9.83
C PHE A 513 -20.75 27.39 10.74
N GLN A 514 -20.58 28.66 11.14
CA GLN A 514 -19.50 29.08 12.04
C GLN A 514 -19.60 28.41 13.41
N GLN A 515 -20.79 28.36 14.00
CA GLN A 515 -21.04 27.71 15.28
C GLN A 515 -20.79 26.18 15.22
N SER A 516 -21.03 25.59 14.06
CA SER A 516 -20.75 24.15 13.84
C SER A 516 -19.28 23.85 13.47
N GLY A 517 -18.39 24.87 13.51
CA GLY A 517 -16.96 24.69 13.28
C GLY A 517 -16.52 24.72 11.82
N PHE A 518 -17.33 25.25 10.90
CA PHE A 518 -16.91 25.51 9.51
C PHE A 518 -16.30 26.90 9.40
N GLU A 519 -15.21 27.04 8.65
CA GLU A 519 -14.58 28.33 8.35
C GLU A 519 -14.60 28.58 6.83
N PHE A 520 -15.34 29.62 6.43
CA PHE A 520 -15.46 30.04 5.04
C PHE A 520 -14.84 31.43 4.83
N ILE A 521 -14.24 31.63 3.67
CA ILE A 521 -13.92 32.97 3.13
C ILE A 521 -14.93 33.27 2.03
N GLU A 522 -15.61 34.41 2.16
CA GLU A 522 -16.60 34.87 1.20
C GLU A 522 -16.03 35.94 0.26
N ASN A 523 -16.46 35.89 -1.01
CA ASN A 523 -16.23 36.94 -2.00
C ASN A 523 -17.56 37.30 -2.64
N GLU A 524 -18.20 38.37 -2.11
CA GLU A 524 -19.52 38.85 -2.54
C GLU A 524 -19.52 39.27 -4.01
N ALA A 525 -18.46 39.94 -4.48
CA ALA A 525 -18.38 40.42 -5.87
C ALA A 525 -18.42 39.28 -6.91
N GLN A 526 -18.04 38.06 -6.52
CA GLN A 526 -18.01 36.90 -7.39
C GLN A 526 -19.03 35.81 -7.01
N LEU A 527 -19.90 36.07 -6.01
CA LEU A 527 -20.84 35.10 -5.43
C LEU A 527 -20.15 33.75 -5.11
N ARG A 528 -18.98 33.85 -4.44
CA ARG A 528 -18.09 32.73 -4.25
C ARG A 528 -17.81 32.52 -2.75
N LEU A 529 -17.92 31.27 -2.31
CA LEU A 529 -17.48 30.82 -0.99
C LEU A 529 -16.28 29.90 -1.11
N THR A 530 -15.33 30.04 -0.21
CA THR A 530 -14.18 29.14 -0.11
C THR A 530 -14.17 28.55 1.31
N LEU A 531 -14.33 27.23 1.41
CA LEU A 531 -14.29 26.49 2.66
C LEU A 531 -12.83 26.13 2.99
N ASN A 532 -12.32 26.64 4.11
CA ASN A 532 -10.94 26.45 4.54
C ASN A 532 -10.78 25.45 5.68
N LYS A 533 -11.72 25.47 6.66
CA LYS A 533 -11.69 24.54 7.79
C LYS A 533 -13.04 23.92 8.02
N VAL A 534 -13.04 22.70 8.51
CA VAL A 534 -14.25 21.93 8.82
C VAL A 534 -14.13 21.27 10.19
N PRO A 535 -15.26 20.91 10.82
CA PRO A 535 -15.23 20.05 12.00
C PRO A 535 -14.45 18.77 11.73
N ALA A 536 -13.54 18.39 12.62
CA ALA A 536 -12.69 17.20 12.43
C ALA A 536 -13.52 15.92 12.17
N ILE A 537 -14.67 15.80 12.81
CA ILE A 537 -15.58 14.65 12.67
C ILE A 537 -16.20 14.55 11.27
N LEU A 538 -16.35 15.67 10.54
CA LEU A 538 -16.98 15.72 9.21
C LEU A 538 -16.00 15.63 8.05
N ARG A 539 -14.69 15.62 8.32
CA ARG A 539 -13.66 15.65 7.27
C ARG A 539 -13.75 14.48 6.27
N THR A 540 -14.24 13.33 6.70
CA THR A 540 -14.38 12.13 5.84
C THR A 540 -15.69 12.11 5.04
N GLN A 541 -16.53 13.11 5.19
CA GLN A 541 -17.81 13.25 4.50
C GLN A 541 -17.65 13.97 3.16
N ASN A 542 -18.62 13.84 2.29
CA ASN A 542 -18.68 14.62 1.05
C ASN A 542 -19.11 16.05 1.37
N LEU A 543 -18.13 16.90 1.73
CA LEU A 543 -18.37 18.27 2.18
C LEU A 543 -19.07 19.13 1.13
N GLN A 544 -18.78 18.91 -0.15
CA GLN A 544 -19.42 19.64 -1.24
C GLN A 544 -20.93 19.35 -1.28
N LYS A 545 -21.30 18.07 -1.22
CA LYS A 545 -22.70 17.65 -1.16
C LYS A 545 -23.40 18.21 0.10
N CYS A 546 -22.75 18.11 1.27
CA CYS A 546 -23.31 18.61 2.53
C CYS A 546 -23.61 20.10 2.46
N VAL A 547 -22.66 20.94 2.02
CA VAL A 547 -22.83 22.40 1.96
C VAL A 547 -23.90 22.78 0.93
N VAL A 548 -23.87 22.18 -0.27
CA VAL A 548 -24.86 22.49 -1.32
C VAL A 548 -26.27 22.08 -0.88
N SER A 549 -26.44 20.92 -0.25
CA SER A 549 -27.75 20.48 0.26
C SER A 549 -28.28 21.40 1.36
N LEU A 550 -27.42 21.82 2.30
CA LEU A 550 -27.82 22.78 3.37
C LEU A 550 -28.22 24.13 2.82
N LEU A 551 -27.53 24.64 1.80
CA LEU A 551 -27.87 25.91 1.15
C LEU A 551 -29.20 25.85 0.35
N ALA A 552 -29.65 24.64 0.01
CA ALA A 552 -30.94 24.42 -0.66
C ALA A 552 -32.12 24.34 0.35
N GLU A 553 -31.84 24.07 1.64
CA GLU A 553 -32.88 23.94 2.68
C GLU A 553 -33.13 25.25 3.42
N HIS A 554 -34.36 25.44 3.84
CA HIS A 554 -34.77 26.58 4.65
C HIS A 554 -34.63 26.23 6.13
N VAL A 555 -33.63 26.80 6.80
CA VAL A 555 -33.28 26.52 8.18
C VAL A 555 -33.40 27.80 8.99
N GLU A 556 -34.18 27.77 10.07
CA GLU A 556 -34.48 28.96 10.90
C GLU A 556 -33.68 28.99 12.21
N ASN A 557 -33.24 27.83 12.69
CA ASN A 557 -32.55 27.72 13.98
C ASN A 557 -31.43 26.66 13.95
N MET A 558 -30.58 26.68 14.96
CA MET A 558 -29.44 25.76 15.07
C MET A 558 -29.82 24.28 15.17
N PRO A 559 -30.85 23.85 15.93
CA PRO A 559 -31.29 22.46 15.96
C PRO A 559 -31.75 21.94 14.59
N ASP A 560 -32.48 22.74 13.81
CA ASP A 560 -32.93 22.38 12.47
C ASP A 560 -31.73 22.27 11.52
N PHE A 561 -30.74 23.17 11.64
CA PHE A 561 -29.49 23.13 10.88
C PHE A 561 -28.73 21.84 11.13
N LEU A 562 -28.54 21.44 12.39
CA LEU A 562 -27.85 20.23 12.74
C LEU A 562 -28.60 18.97 12.27
N THR A 563 -29.94 19.00 12.34
CA THR A 563 -30.77 17.90 11.84
C THR A 563 -30.61 17.75 10.32
N ALA A 564 -30.69 18.86 9.57
CA ALA A 564 -30.48 18.89 8.13
C ALA A 564 -29.07 18.45 7.77
N LEU A 565 -28.04 18.94 8.46
CA LEU A 565 -26.65 18.51 8.27
C LEU A 565 -26.49 17.00 8.47
N CYS A 566 -27.00 16.46 9.57
CA CYS A 566 -26.93 15.03 9.87
C CYS A 566 -27.65 14.14 8.84
N GLN A 567 -28.68 14.65 8.16
CA GLN A 567 -29.36 13.94 7.07
C GLN A 567 -28.52 13.84 5.79
N THR A 568 -27.59 14.77 5.59
CA THR A 568 -26.69 14.76 4.41
C THR A 568 -25.48 13.85 4.60
N LEU A 569 -25.21 13.39 5.83
CA LEU A 569 -24.03 12.60 6.17
C LEU A 569 -24.20 11.14 5.74
N GLU A 570 -23.12 10.56 5.24
CA GLU A 570 -23.05 9.14 4.93
C GLU A 570 -22.63 8.35 6.18
N MET A 571 -23.51 7.45 6.64
CA MET A 571 -23.24 6.62 7.80
C MET A 571 -22.28 5.48 7.42
N LYS A 572 -21.14 5.39 8.11
CA LYS A 572 -20.18 4.31 7.87
C LYS A 572 -20.71 2.98 8.42
N PRO A 573 -20.63 1.89 7.65
CA PRO A 573 -20.98 0.58 8.17
C PRO A 573 -20.00 0.19 9.30
N ILE A 574 -20.54 -0.29 10.42
CA ILE A 574 -19.75 -0.82 11.53
C ILE A 574 -19.78 -2.34 11.45
N GLU A 575 -18.63 -2.94 11.18
CA GLU A 575 -18.50 -4.38 10.95
C GLU A 575 -17.95 -5.13 12.18
N VAL A 576 -17.36 -4.41 13.13
CA VAL A 576 -16.70 -4.99 14.31
C VAL A 576 -17.38 -4.52 15.60
N LEU A 577 -17.62 -5.43 16.55
CA LEU A 577 -18.23 -5.11 17.82
C LEU A 577 -17.42 -4.06 18.62
N ALA A 578 -16.09 -4.09 18.53
CA ALA A 578 -15.21 -3.14 19.22
C ALA A 578 -15.47 -1.68 18.77
N ASP A 579 -15.71 -1.47 17.48
CA ASP A 579 -16.01 -0.13 16.93
C ASP A 579 -17.38 0.37 17.40
N ALA A 580 -18.38 -0.54 17.47
CA ALA A 580 -19.69 -0.24 18.01
C ALA A 580 -19.66 0.13 19.49
N VAL A 581 -18.83 -0.56 20.29
CA VAL A 581 -18.61 -0.26 21.70
C VAL A 581 -17.91 1.09 21.87
N SER A 582 -16.91 1.38 21.05
CA SER A 582 -16.18 2.64 21.07
C SER A 582 -17.12 3.81 20.78
N LEU A 583 -17.98 3.69 19.73
CA LEU A 583 -18.99 4.69 19.40
C LEU A 583 -20.00 4.89 20.53
N LEU A 584 -20.48 3.81 21.17
CA LEU A 584 -21.40 3.89 22.31
C LEU A 584 -20.77 4.65 23.47
N SER A 585 -19.54 4.26 23.87
CA SER A 585 -18.81 4.89 24.97
C SER A 585 -18.50 6.37 24.70
N GLU A 586 -18.15 6.71 23.48
CA GLU A 586 -17.93 8.09 23.07
C GLU A 586 -19.22 8.91 23.13
N THR A 587 -20.33 8.35 22.64
CA THR A 587 -21.64 8.99 22.71
C THR A 587 -22.10 9.18 24.17
N GLU A 588 -21.94 8.16 25.03
CA GLU A 588 -22.28 8.26 26.45
C GLU A 588 -21.47 9.35 27.17
N ARG A 589 -20.19 9.52 26.82
CA ARG A 589 -19.33 10.57 27.38
C ARG A 589 -19.79 11.98 27.00
N LEU A 590 -20.40 12.14 25.81
CA LEU A 590 -20.90 13.41 25.31
C LEU A 590 -22.31 13.76 25.78
N LEU A 591 -23.04 12.81 26.40
CA LEU A 591 -24.39 13.00 26.85
C LEU A 591 -24.48 14.06 27.96
N ASN A 592 -25.38 14.97 27.78
CA ASN A 592 -25.83 15.90 28.79
C ASN A 592 -27.29 15.61 29.20
N LYS A 593 -27.79 16.25 30.25
CA LYS A 593 -29.17 16.04 30.75
C LYS A 593 -30.27 16.25 29.69
N ALA A 594 -30.05 17.17 28.77
CA ALA A 594 -31.02 17.49 27.71
C ALA A 594 -31.10 16.39 26.61
N HIS A 595 -30.01 15.65 26.39
CA HIS A 595 -29.95 14.62 25.35
C HIS A 595 -30.18 13.20 25.88
N GLN A 596 -30.30 13.04 27.21
CA GLN A 596 -30.51 11.73 27.84
C GLN A 596 -31.83 11.09 27.39
N GLU A 597 -32.87 11.88 27.17
CA GLU A 597 -34.15 11.39 26.67
C GLU A 597 -34.04 10.88 25.23
N LYS A 598 -33.33 11.63 24.35
CA LYS A 598 -33.06 11.20 22.98
C LYS A 598 -32.27 9.87 22.93
N PHE A 599 -31.27 9.74 23.78
CA PHE A 599 -30.48 8.52 23.89
C PHE A 599 -31.33 7.35 24.38
N ASN A 600 -32.11 7.53 25.43
CA ASN A 600 -32.98 6.49 25.97
C ASN A 600 -34.05 6.04 24.94
N ALA A 601 -34.53 6.95 24.08
CA ALA A 601 -35.45 6.61 23.00
C ALA A 601 -34.87 5.70 21.92
N LEU A 602 -33.52 5.61 21.82
CA LEU A 602 -32.84 4.65 20.92
C LEU A 602 -32.82 3.22 21.46
N LEU A 603 -33.00 3.06 22.79
CA LEU A 603 -33.03 1.77 23.46
C LEU A 603 -34.39 1.10 23.25
N LYS A 604 -34.48 0.11 22.38
CA LYS A 604 -35.69 -0.68 22.17
C LYS A 604 -35.65 -1.95 23.02
N PRO A 605 -36.53 -2.10 24.03
CA PRO A 605 -36.52 -3.28 24.89
C PRO A 605 -36.91 -4.53 24.09
N ILE A 606 -36.25 -5.66 24.39
CA ILE A 606 -36.55 -6.96 23.82
C ILE A 606 -37.13 -7.83 24.92
N ASN A 607 -38.32 -8.41 24.65
CA ASN A 607 -38.90 -9.42 25.53
C ASN A 607 -38.54 -10.83 25.02
N TRP A 608 -37.67 -11.51 25.75
CA TRP A 608 -37.22 -12.88 25.44
C TRP A 608 -38.12 -13.97 26.04
N GLN A 609 -39.00 -13.61 26.99
CA GLN A 609 -39.82 -14.61 27.72
C GLN A 609 -40.64 -15.53 26.82
N PRO A 610 -41.29 -15.03 25.73
CA PRO A 610 -42.04 -15.87 24.82
C PRO A 610 -41.22 -16.98 24.13
N PHE A 611 -39.90 -16.72 23.94
CA PHE A 611 -39.00 -17.66 23.26
C PHE A 611 -38.33 -18.65 24.24
N LEU A 612 -38.29 -18.33 25.55
CA LEU A 612 -37.71 -19.22 26.56
C LEU A 612 -38.71 -20.26 27.09
N THR A 613 -40.02 -20.07 26.85
CA THR A 613 -41.05 -21.04 27.23
C THR A 613 -41.12 -22.26 26.31
N ASP A 614 -40.52 -22.15 25.09
CA ASP A 614 -40.49 -23.25 24.09
C ASP A 614 -39.14 -24.00 24.11
N LEU A 615 -38.18 -23.60 24.97
CA LEU A 615 -36.90 -24.28 25.20
C LEU A 615 -36.91 -25.09 26.48
#